data_bc6b192bee722ef8731329de4e676601
#
_entry.id   bc6b192bee722ef8731329de4e676601
#
_cell.length_a   1.000
_cell.length_b   1.000
_cell.length_c   1.000
_cell.angle_alpha   90.00
_cell.angle_beta   90.00
_cell.angle_gamma   90.00
#
_symmetry.space_group_name_H-M   'P 1'
#
loop_
_entity.id
_entity.type
_entity.pdbx_description
1 polymer ?
#
loop_
_entity_poly.entity_id
_entity_poly.type
_entity_poly.pdbx_seq_one_letter_code
_entity_poly.pdbx_strand_id
1 'polypeptide(L)'
;MKIAIAQLNYTIGDIEGNASKIIEAVNQAKARHADLVIFAEQALSGIPAFDLLRKTTFLELCEEALSDIARHCKDIAAIVGLPVLTTDGTISAAAVIENGEIKRFIGKKHITARREM
;
A
#
# COMPACT_ATOMS: atom_id res chain seq x y z
N MET A 1 -17.15 8.43 -12.42
CA MET A 1 -16.12 8.23 -11.39
C MET A 1 -14.78 8.74 -11.88
N LYS A 2 -14.10 9.51 -11.05
CA LYS A 2 -12.79 10.04 -11.40
C LYS A 2 -11.72 9.25 -10.67
N ILE A 3 -10.79 8.66 -11.40
CA ILE A 3 -9.74 7.82 -10.84
C ILE A 3 -8.38 8.49 -11.05
N ALA A 4 -7.61 8.58 -9.98
CA ALA A 4 -6.25 9.09 -10.04
C ALA A 4 -5.29 7.91 -9.93
N ILE A 5 -4.26 7.90 -10.78
CA ILE A 5 -3.21 6.88 -10.70
C ILE A 5 -1.96 7.61 -10.27
N ALA A 6 -1.44 7.24 -9.10
CA ALA A 6 -0.28 7.91 -8.54
C ALA A 6 0.99 7.18 -8.95
N GLN A 7 1.88 7.89 -9.63
CA GLN A 7 3.17 7.35 -10.02
C GLN A 7 4.23 8.10 -9.22
N LEU A 8 4.74 7.44 -8.18
CA LEU A 8 5.64 8.07 -7.24
C LEU A 8 6.96 7.31 -7.19
N ASN A 9 8.00 7.98 -6.74
CA ASN A 9 9.28 7.35 -6.53
C ASN A 9 9.34 6.88 -5.08
N TYR A 10 9.40 5.55 -4.90
CA TYR A 10 9.46 4.96 -3.58
C TYR A 10 10.89 4.58 -3.25
N THR A 11 11.22 4.60 -1.96
CA THR A 11 12.54 4.19 -1.49
C THR A 11 12.42 2.85 -0.78
N ILE A 12 13.23 1.88 -1.19
CA ILE A 12 13.19 0.55 -0.60
C ILE A 12 13.40 0.62 0.90
N GLY A 13 12.46 0.04 1.66
CA GLY A 13 12.57 -0.03 3.11
C GLY A 13 12.22 1.23 3.86
N ASP A 14 11.98 2.35 3.17
CA ASP A 14 11.66 3.61 3.84
C ASP A 14 10.15 3.75 3.99
N ILE A 15 9.59 2.97 4.92
CA ILE A 15 8.14 2.94 5.12
C ILE A 15 7.58 4.32 5.44
N GLU A 16 8.24 5.04 6.35
CA GLU A 16 7.76 6.35 6.76
C GLU A 16 7.78 7.35 5.61
N GLY A 17 8.87 7.37 4.85
CA GLY A 17 8.98 8.26 3.69
C GLY A 17 7.98 7.90 2.61
N ASN A 18 7.82 6.61 2.33
CA ASN A 18 6.86 6.16 1.33
C ASN A 18 5.44 6.48 1.76
N ALA A 19 5.12 6.29 3.05
CA ALA A 19 3.80 6.62 3.57
C ALA A 19 3.50 8.11 3.43
N SER A 20 4.49 8.96 3.69
CA SER A 20 4.31 10.40 3.55
C SER A 20 3.99 10.77 2.10
N LYS A 21 4.67 10.15 1.14
CA LYS A 21 4.40 10.41 -0.28
C LYS A 21 2.99 9.95 -0.65
N ILE A 22 2.57 8.81 -0.12
CA ILE A 22 1.23 8.30 -0.39
C ILE A 22 0.18 9.23 0.18
N ILE A 23 0.35 9.68 1.42
CA ILE A 23 -0.60 10.59 2.06
C ILE A 23 -0.69 11.90 1.28
N GLU A 24 0.43 12.43 0.83
CA GLU A 24 0.42 13.65 0.05
C GLU A 24 -0.35 13.45 -1.25
N ALA A 25 -0.16 12.32 -1.92
CA ALA A 25 -0.86 12.02 -3.16
C ALA A 25 -2.37 11.86 -2.91
N VAL A 26 -2.75 11.24 -1.78
CA VAL A 26 -4.15 11.12 -1.42
C VAL A 26 -4.78 12.52 -1.27
N ASN A 27 -4.08 13.41 -0.58
CA ASN A 27 -4.61 14.75 -0.35
C ASN A 27 -4.71 15.53 -1.65
N GLN A 28 -3.75 15.36 -2.56
CA GLN A 28 -3.81 16.02 -3.87
C GLN A 28 -4.96 15.47 -4.70
N ALA A 29 -5.19 14.16 -4.66
CA ALA A 29 -6.30 13.55 -5.38
C ALA A 29 -7.64 14.05 -4.85
N LYS A 30 -7.75 14.20 -3.53
CA LYS A 30 -8.96 14.75 -2.92
C LYS A 30 -9.20 16.17 -3.39
N ALA A 31 -8.15 16.97 -3.47
CA ALA A 31 -8.28 18.37 -3.92
C ALA A 31 -8.75 18.45 -5.36
N ARG A 32 -8.51 17.41 -6.15
CA ARG A 32 -8.94 17.35 -7.54
C ARG A 32 -10.27 16.60 -7.70
N HIS A 33 -10.91 16.29 -6.58
CA HIS A 33 -12.22 15.63 -6.55
C HIS A 33 -12.19 14.23 -7.14
N ALA A 34 -11.08 13.50 -6.98
CA ALA A 34 -11.03 12.12 -7.41
C ALA A 34 -11.83 11.26 -6.44
N ASP A 35 -12.41 10.19 -6.95
CA ASP A 35 -13.17 9.24 -6.14
C ASP A 35 -12.29 8.11 -5.66
N LEU A 36 -11.24 7.80 -6.39
CA LEU A 36 -10.34 6.69 -6.10
C LEU A 36 -8.93 7.05 -6.50
N VAL A 37 -7.95 6.66 -5.68
CA VAL A 37 -6.55 6.82 -6.05
C VAL A 37 -5.87 5.45 -5.94
N ILE A 38 -5.09 5.09 -6.96
CA ILE A 38 -4.43 3.78 -7.05
C ILE A 38 -2.94 3.98 -7.01
N PHE A 39 -2.27 3.21 -6.16
CA PHE A 39 -0.82 3.25 -6.00
C PHE A 39 -0.21 1.95 -6.52
N ALA A 40 1.10 1.99 -6.77
CA ALA A 40 1.81 0.85 -7.32
C ALA A 40 1.85 -0.33 -6.36
N GLU A 41 2.10 -1.50 -6.91
CA GLU A 41 2.31 -2.70 -6.11
C GLU A 41 3.50 -2.46 -5.18
N GLN A 42 3.41 -2.89 -3.93
CA GLN A 42 4.46 -2.70 -2.93
C GLN A 42 4.81 -1.22 -2.68
N ALA A 43 3.83 -0.33 -2.89
CA ALA A 43 4.07 1.10 -2.73
C ALA A 43 4.64 1.46 -1.36
N LEU A 44 4.09 0.85 -0.32
CA LEU A 44 4.46 1.22 1.03
C LEU A 44 5.88 0.78 1.39
N SER A 45 6.31 -0.38 0.93
CA SER A 45 7.65 -0.88 1.23
C SER A 45 8.69 -0.48 0.17
N GLY A 46 8.23 0.02 -0.96
CA GLY A 46 9.08 0.26 -2.11
C GLY A 46 9.21 -1.02 -2.92
N ILE A 47 10.32 -1.18 -3.61
CA ILE A 47 10.55 -2.41 -4.35
C ILE A 47 10.85 -3.50 -3.34
N PRO A 48 10.46 -4.75 -3.60
CA PRO A 48 10.65 -5.82 -2.63
C PRO A 48 12.07 -5.89 -2.10
N ALA A 49 12.21 -5.86 -0.79
CA ALA A 49 13.49 -5.99 -0.11
C ALA A 49 13.40 -7.32 0.62
N PHE A 50 13.84 -8.39 -0.05
CA PHE A 50 13.60 -9.74 0.42
C PHE A 50 13.99 -10.00 1.86
N ASP A 51 15.11 -9.48 2.30
CA ASP A 51 15.54 -9.69 3.68
C ASP A 51 14.62 -8.98 4.66
N LEU A 52 14.13 -7.80 4.29
CA LEU A 52 13.25 -7.03 5.16
C LEU A 52 11.86 -7.67 5.24
N LEU A 53 11.39 -8.26 4.15
CA LEU A 53 10.06 -8.86 4.13
C LEU A 53 9.92 -10.04 5.08
N ARG A 54 11.03 -10.57 5.58
CA ARG A 54 11.00 -11.67 6.51
C ARG A 54 10.93 -11.22 7.95
N LYS A 55 11.10 -9.93 8.20
CA LYS A 55 11.12 -9.43 9.57
C LYS A 55 9.74 -8.98 9.99
N THR A 56 9.25 -9.60 11.06
CA THR A 56 7.92 -9.27 11.59
C THR A 56 7.81 -7.79 11.92
N THR A 57 8.86 -7.20 12.50
CA THR A 57 8.84 -5.78 12.85
C THR A 57 8.62 -4.90 11.63
N PHE A 58 9.26 -5.26 10.50
CA PHE A 58 9.10 -4.48 9.28
C PHE A 58 7.65 -4.54 8.79
N LEU A 59 7.04 -5.74 8.85
CA LEU A 59 5.67 -5.91 8.42
C LEU A 59 4.69 -5.19 9.33
N GLU A 60 4.98 -5.15 10.63
CA GLU A 60 4.16 -4.40 11.57
C GLU A 60 4.22 -2.90 11.29
N LEU A 61 5.40 -2.40 10.92
CA LEU A 61 5.53 -0.99 10.58
C LEU A 61 4.73 -0.65 9.33
N CYS A 62 4.68 -1.57 8.37
CA CYS A 62 3.86 -1.39 7.18
C CYS A 62 2.39 -1.27 7.56
N GLU A 63 1.92 -2.11 8.48
CA GLU A 63 0.52 -2.07 8.89
C GLU A 63 0.18 -0.79 9.66
N GLU A 64 1.10 -0.33 10.50
CA GLU A 64 0.89 0.92 11.23
C GLU A 64 0.82 2.10 10.26
N ALA A 65 1.72 2.11 9.27
CA ALA A 65 1.73 3.18 8.29
C ALA A 65 0.45 3.14 7.45
N LEU A 66 -0.03 1.94 7.15
CA LEU A 66 -1.27 1.81 6.39
C LEU A 66 -2.45 2.40 7.16
N SER A 67 -2.48 2.21 8.48
CA SER A 67 -3.52 2.80 9.31
C SER A 67 -3.47 4.33 9.27
N ASP A 68 -2.26 4.90 9.24
CA ASP A 68 -2.11 6.34 9.12
C ASP A 68 -2.63 6.83 7.77
N ILE A 69 -2.30 6.12 6.70
CA ILE A 69 -2.78 6.46 5.37
C ILE A 69 -4.30 6.42 5.35
N ALA A 70 -4.90 5.38 5.96
CA ALA A 70 -6.34 5.22 5.95
C ALA A 70 -7.05 6.41 6.59
N ARG A 71 -6.47 6.99 7.63
CA ARG A 71 -7.08 8.14 8.30
C ARG A 71 -7.24 9.34 7.37
N HIS A 72 -6.46 9.42 6.32
CA HIS A 72 -6.55 10.51 5.36
C HIS A 72 -7.52 10.23 4.22
N CYS A 73 -8.11 9.04 4.18
CA CYS A 73 -8.98 8.62 3.06
C CYS A 73 -10.46 8.73 3.39
N LYS A 74 -10.88 9.84 3.98
CA LYS A 74 -12.28 9.96 4.38
C LYS A 74 -13.24 10.23 3.22
N ASP A 75 -12.84 11.05 2.29
CA ASP A 75 -13.72 11.38 1.17
C ASP A 75 -13.18 10.82 -0.14
N ILE A 76 -12.39 9.76 -0.06
CA ILE A 76 -11.79 9.15 -1.24
C ILE A 76 -11.47 7.70 -0.90
N ALA A 77 -11.52 6.83 -1.92
CA ALA A 77 -11.07 5.46 -1.75
C ALA A 77 -9.62 5.36 -2.24
N ALA A 78 -8.87 4.43 -1.71
CA ALA A 78 -7.48 4.23 -2.13
C ALA A 78 -7.15 2.75 -2.19
N ILE A 79 -6.27 2.40 -3.12
CA ILE A 79 -5.73 1.04 -3.22
C ILE A 79 -4.22 1.15 -3.07
N VAL A 80 -3.67 0.55 -2.01
CA VAL A 80 -2.26 0.68 -1.65
C VAL A 80 -1.62 -0.69 -1.58
N GLY A 81 -0.50 -0.88 -2.27
CA GLY A 81 0.23 -2.15 -2.25
C GLY A 81 1.19 -2.23 -1.07
N LEU A 82 1.25 -3.38 -0.43
CA LEU A 82 2.16 -3.62 0.68
C LEU A 82 2.34 -5.12 0.91
N PRO A 83 3.41 -5.52 1.62
CA PRO A 83 3.54 -6.92 1.99
C PRO A 83 2.70 -7.21 3.23
N VAL A 84 2.11 -8.38 3.29
CA VAL A 84 1.28 -8.78 4.42
C VAL A 84 1.69 -10.18 4.86
N LEU A 85 1.76 -10.38 6.17
CA LEU A 85 2.09 -11.70 6.70
C LEU A 85 0.83 -12.53 6.80
N THR A 86 0.87 -13.73 6.26
CA THR A 86 -0.24 -14.67 6.34
C THR A 86 0.26 -15.97 6.96
N THR A 87 -0.64 -16.92 7.19
CA THR A 87 -0.26 -18.21 7.72
C THR A 87 0.66 -18.96 6.75
N ASP A 88 0.59 -18.62 5.46
CA ASP A 88 1.43 -19.25 4.45
C ASP A 88 2.69 -18.45 4.15
N GLY A 89 2.97 -17.42 4.91
CA GLY A 89 4.14 -16.57 4.70
C GLY A 89 3.76 -15.18 4.26
N THR A 90 4.76 -14.44 3.77
CA THR A 90 4.55 -13.06 3.34
C THR A 90 4.09 -13.04 1.90
N ILE A 91 3.04 -12.28 1.62
CA ILE A 91 2.54 -12.12 0.26
C ILE A 91 2.46 -10.65 -0.10
N SER A 92 2.45 -10.37 -1.39
CA SER A 92 2.17 -9.04 -1.89
C SER A 92 0.65 -8.87 -1.90
N ALA A 93 0.16 -7.79 -1.36
CA ALA A 93 -1.28 -7.56 -1.27
C ALA A 93 -1.61 -6.13 -1.63
N ALA A 94 -2.87 -5.91 -1.99
CA ALA A 94 -3.40 -4.58 -2.19
C ALA A 94 -4.43 -4.33 -1.08
N ALA A 95 -4.26 -3.24 -0.36
CA ALA A 95 -5.21 -2.85 0.68
C ALA A 95 -6.23 -1.92 0.06
N VAL A 96 -7.50 -2.22 0.26
CA VAL A 96 -8.60 -1.37 -0.21
C VAL A 96 -9.06 -0.53 0.96
N ILE A 97 -8.96 0.78 0.84
CA ILE A 97 -9.29 1.73 1.90
C ILE A 97 -10.47 2.58 1.47
N GLU A 98 -11.42 2.79 2.37
CA GLU A 98 -12.59 3.59 2.07
C GLU A 98 -13.16 4.18 3.35
N ASN A 99 -13.56 5.43 3.32
CA ASN A 99 -14.17 6.11 4.48
C ASN A 99 -13.27 6.08 5.72
N GLY A 100 -11.98 6.20 5.52
CA GLY A 100 -11.03 6.24 6.63
C GLY A 100 -10.69 4.88 7.21
N GLU A 101 -11.15 3.79 6.60
CA GLU A 101 -10.97 2.44 7.12
C GLU A 101 -10.39 1.51 6.07
N ILE A 102 -9.61 0.54 6.54
CA ILE A 102 -9.11 -0.51 5.68
C ILE A 102 -10.22 -1.55 5.57
N LYS A 103 -10.76 -1.73 4.36
CA LYS A 103 -11.90 -2.62 4.14
C LYS A 103 -11.51 -4.05 3.86
N ARG A 104 -10.43 -4.27 3.13
CA ARG A 104 -9.97 -5.62 2.82
C ARG A 104 -8.58 -5.61 2.22
N PHE A 105 -7.99 -6.80 2.16
CA PHE A 105 -6.72 -7.03 1.47
C PHE A 105 -6.96 -8.02 0.35
N ILE A 106 -6.35 -7.78 -0.80
CA ILE A 106 -6.41 -8.69 -1.94
C ILE A 106 -4.99 -9.20 -2.18
N GLY A 107 -4.79 -10.50 -2.03
CA GLY A 107 -3.46 -11.09 -2.15
C GLY A 107 -3.15 -11.51 -3.57
N LYS A 108 -1.85 -11.61 -3.87
CA LYS A 108 -1.36 -11.99 -5.19
C LYS A 108 -0.50 -13.24 -5.17
N LYS A 109 -0.94 -14.26 -4.49
CA LYS A 109 -0.10 -15.41 -4.32
C LYS A 109 0.14 -16.22 -5.60
N HIS A 110 -0.74 -16.16 -6.58
CA HIS A 110 -0.48 -16.85 -7.82
C HIS A 110 0.73 -16.31 -8.52
N ILE A 111 0.87 -15.01 -8.57
CA ILE A 111 1.95 -14.36 -9.25
C ILE A 111 3.26 -14.75 -8.63
N THR A 112 3.28 -14.79 -7.30
CA THR A 112 4.46 -15.16 -6.57
C THR A 112 4.88 -16.57 -6.90
N ALA A 113 3.94 -17.47 -6.94
CA ALA A 113 4.26 -18.86 -7.20
C ALA A 113 4.88 -19.05 -8.56
N ARG A 114 4.48 -18.26 -9.53
CA ARG A 114 5.04 -18.42 -10.85
C ARG A 114 6.36 -17.77 -11.07
N ARG A 115 6.67 -16.84 -10.27
CA ARG A 115 7.84 -16.09 -10.49
C ARG A 115 9.06 -16.80 -10.24
N GLU A 116 9.00 -17.82 -9.56
CA GLU A 116 10.14 -18.52 -9.30
C GLU A 116 10.65 -19.18 -10.44
N MET A 117 9.95 -19.12 -11.43
CA MET A 117 10.47 -19.70 -12.61
C MET A 117 11.65 -19.09 -13.11
#